data_73b2dbf2d99401ea1b48383a7876b869
#
_entry.id   73b2dbf2d99401ea1b48383a7876b869
#
_cell.length_a   1.000
_cell.length_b   1.000
_cell.length_c   1.000
_cell.angle_alpha   90.00
_cell.angle_beta   90.00
_cell.angle_gamma   90.00
#
_symmetry.space_group_name_H-M   'P 1'
#
loop_
_entity.id
_entity.type
_entity.pdbx_description
1 polymer ?
#
loop_
_entity_poly.entity_id
_entity_poly.type
_entity_poly.pdbx_seq_one_letter_code
_entity_poly.pdbx_strand_id
1 'polypeptide(L)'
;MYPRQYFSAPLLIMLLVLAGLLLTACATNPVTGNSDFVLMSEDDEIRLGQKYSANVMKEMPAYRNPALEEMVQRIGKQLALHSHRPNLAYQFTIVDSAAVNAFALPGGYIFITRGMLAYLNSEAELAAVLGHEIGHVTARHSVRQQSTATVTGIVGAVVAVSTGIDGVDSLTNLAGTAIVRGYGREHELEADRLGAEYLAKSGYDPDAMLEVVGVLKNQEAFEVAIAGKEGRQPNVYHGLFSTHPDNDARFKEVVSAAKKFKTGTTTRIGRDSFLLRLDGVTFGDSEREGIIRGNRFYHKDMDISLTFPKDWHIDNQAEKIIATPKSNDGLVQMTVAEIKGQQSPQQFMKQRLQLKNMTQGEKFTAGKLPGYTAIAEGKTPYGARRVRYAVIHRDDSAYIFAGAASDRNKTGKYDAATLATAKSLHRLSAAEKKLALGNKLDIIRATRGITYADLARQSPIGDYPEEQLRLLNDQYPAGEPESSRLLKVVR
;
A
#
# COMPACT_ATOMS: atom_id res chain seq x y z
N MET A 1 -33.74 46.16 -30.42
CA MET A 1 -33.72 44.88 -31.16
C MET A 1 -32.63 44.02 -30.52
N TYR A 2 -32.99 43.04 -29.66
CA TYR A 2 -32.02 42.12 -29.05
C TYR A 2 -31.79 40.95 -30.00
N PRO A 3 -30.54 40.53 -30.25
CA PRO A 3 -30.28 39.36 -31.09
C PRO A 3 -30.73 38.10 -30.35
N ARG A 4 -31.64 37.31 -30.96
CA ARG A 4 -31.97 35.96 -30.54
C ARG A 4 -30.74 35.09 -30.78
N GLN A 5 -30.08 34.67 -29.71
CA GLN A 5 -29.05 33.60 -29.78
C GLN A 5 -29.77 32.28 -30.07
N TYR A 6 -29.66 31.81 -31.32
CA TYR A 6 -30.06 30.45 -31.67
C TYR A 6 -28.96 29.51 -31.18
N PHE A 7 -29.26 28.67 -30.19
CA PHE A 7 -28.44 27.52 -29.89
C PHE A 7 -28.33 26.65 -31.15
N SER A 8 -27.11 26.35 -31.59
CA SER A 8 -26.89 25.52 -32.77
C SER A 8 -27.50 24.13 -32.57
N ALA A 9 -28.20 23.60 -33.56
CA ALA A 9 -28.86 22.30 -33.51
C ALA A 9 -28.00 21.17 -32.96
N PRO A 10 -26.68 21.07 -33.27
CA PRO A 10 -25.80 20.06 -32.68
C PRO A 10 -25.64 20.18 -31.16
N LEU A 11 -25.65 21.37 -30.58
CA LEU A 11 -25.58 21.58 -29.14
C LEU A 11 -26.84 21.09 -28.43
N LEU A 12 -28.01 21.31 -29.03
CA LEU A 12 -29.31 20.87 -28.53
C LEU A 12 -29.40 19.33 -28.58
N ILE A 13 -28.93 18.71 -29.66
CA ILE A 13 -28.89 17.24 -29.83
C ILE A 13 -27.92 16.64 -28.81
N MET A 14 -26.75 17.24 -28.60
CA MET A 14 -25.78 16.81 -27.59
C MET A 14 -26.34 16.89 -26.18
N LEU A 15 -27.06 17.97 -25.85
CA LEU A 15 -27.76 18.14 -24.56
C LEU A 15 -28.88 17.12 -24.36
N LEU A 16 -29.63 16.79 -25.40
CA LEU A 16 -30.68 15.77 -25.34
C LEU A 16 -30.11 14.34 -25.20
N VAL A 17 -29.00 14.03 -25.87
CA VAL A 17 -28.28 12.75 -25.72
C VAL A 17 -27.71 12.65 -24.30
N LEU A 18 -27.11 13.72 -23.79
CA LEU A 18 -26.58 13.78 -22.43
C LEU A 18 -27.68 13.64 -21.38
N ALA A 19 -28.82 14.29 -21.56
CA ALA A 19 -30.00 14.15 -20.71
C ALA A 19 -30.59 12.72 -20.77
N GLY A 20 -30.60 12.10 -21.95
CA GLY A 20 -31.04 10.71 -22.13
C GLY A 20 -30.13 9.72 -21.41
N LEU A 21 -28.82 9.91 -21.47
CA LEU A 21 -27.82 9.08 -20.74
C LEU A 21 -27.95 9.25 -19.21
N LEU A 22 -28.28 10.45 -18.72
CA LEU A 22 -28.49 10.70 -17.30
C LEU A 22 -29.75 10.03 -16.75
N LEU A 23 -30.80 9.84 -17.57
CA LEU A 23 -32.05 9.20 -17.16
C LEU A 23 -31.91 7.67 -17.00
N THR A 24 -30.92 7.04 -17.64
CA THR A 24 -30.62 5.60 -17.52
C THR A 24 -29.57 5.27 -16.47
N ALA A 25 -28.97 6.26 -15.85
CA ALA A 25 -27.82 6.13 -14.93
C ALA A 25 -28.21 5.89 -13.45
N CYS A 26 -29.50 5.63 -13.16
CA CYS A 26 -29.96 5.35 -11.81
C CYS A 26 -30.02 3.86 -11.54
N ALA A 27 -29.20 3.36 -10.60
CA ALA A 27 -29.30 2.01 -10.07
C ALA A 27 -29.83 2.05 -8.63
N THR A 28 -30.55 1.03 -8.21
CA THR A 28 -30.99 0.90 -6.82
C THR A 28 -29.76 0.68 -5.91
N ASN A 29 -29.63 1.52 -4.90
CA ASN A 29 -28.61 1.34 -3.85
C ASN A 29 -28.95 0.09 -3.04
N PRO A 30 -28.05 -0.90 -2.96
CA PRO A 30 -28.32 -2.15 -2.24
C PRO A 30 -28.54 -1.95 -0.74
N VAL A 31 -28.01 -0.85 -0.17
CA VAL A 31 -28.06 -0.55 1.27
C VAL A 31 -29.31 0.24 1.63
N THR A 32 -29.62 1.28 0.87
CA THR A 32 -30.69 2.23 1.22
C THR A 32 -31.99 1.98 0.48
N GLY A 33 -31.96 1.21 -0.62
CA GLY A 33 -33.09 1.01 -1.53
C GLY A 33 -33.39 2.24 -2.41
N ASN A 34 -32.71 3.35 -2.22
CA ASN A 34 -32.86 4.57 -3.02
C ASN A 34 -32.13 4.46 -4.36
N SER A 35 -32.44 5.38 -5.28
CA SER A 35 -31.72 5.49 -6.55
C SER A 35 -30.36 6.18 -6.33
N ASP A 36 -29.28 5.50 -6.70
CA ASP A 36 -27.93 6.04 -6.77
C ASP A 36 -27.55 6.38 -8.20
N PHE A 37 -26.75 7.43 -8.35
CA PHE A 37 -26.16 7.76 -9.64
C PHE A 37 -24.98 6.84 -9.92
N VAL A 38 -25.20 5.81 -10.74
CA VAL A 38 -24.20 4.79 -11.07
C VAL A 38 -24.27 4.51 -12.58
N LEU A 39 -23.16 4.76 -13.29
CA LEU A 39 -23.02 4.57 -14.74
C LEU A 39 -22.60 3.14 -15.12
N MET A 40 -22.61 2.19 -14.17
CA MET A 40 -22.05 0.86 -14.34
C MET A 40 -23.04 -0.21 -13.86
N SER A 41 -23.28 -1.24 -14.68
CA SER A 41 -24.03 -2.42 -14.28
C SER A 41 -23.24 -3.27 -13.27
N GLU A 42 -23.89 -4.24 -12.60
CA GLU A 42 -23.22 -5.16 -11.68
C GLU A 42 -22.23 -6.06 -12.42
N ASP A 43 -22.56 -6.53 -13.62
CA ASP A 43 -21.64 -7.33 -14.45
C ASP A 43 -20.39 -6.54 -14.88
N ASP A 44 -20.55 -5.24 -15.21
CA ASP A 44 -19.42 -4.38 -15.53
C ASP A 44 -18.55 -4.12 -14.31
N GLU A 45 -19.17 -3.92 -13.15
CA GLU A 45 -18.49 -3.79 -11.87
C GLU A 45 -17.61 -5.01 -11.56
N ILE A 46 -18.16 -6.22 -11.74
CA ILE A 46 -17.43 -7.49 -11.51
C ILE A 46 -16.27 -7.62 -12.51
N ARG A 47 -16.49 -7.34 -13.80
CA ARG A 47 -15.43 -7.37 -14.83
C ARG A 47 -14.31 -6.37 -14.54
N LEU A 48 -14.66 -5.17 -14.10
CA LEU A 48 -13.70 -4.14 -13.73
C LEU A 48 -12.85 -4.58 -12.53
N GLY A 49 -13.51 -5.13 -11.49
CA GLY A 49 -12.84 -5.67 -10.32
C GLY A 49 -11.89 -6.81 -10.66
N GLN A 50 -12.30 -7.73 -11.53
CA GLN A 50 -11.44 -8.81 -12.02
C GLN A 50 -10.17 -8.29 -12.70
N LYS A 51 -10.31 -7.28 -13.56
CA LYS A 51 -9.18 -6.64 -14.25
C LYS A 51 -8.21 -5.98 -13.25
N TYR A 52 -8.74 -5.24 -12.28
CA TYR A 52 -7.90 -4.58 -11.26
C TYR A 52 -7.27 -5.59 -10.31
N SER A 53 -7.99 -6.63 -9.91
CA SER A 53 -7.47 -7.73 -9.11
C SER A 53 -6.26 -8.38 -9.77
N ALA A 54 -6.32 -8.63 -11.09
CA ALA A 54 -5.18 -9.17 -11.84
C ALA A 54 -3.95 -8.24 -11.83
N ASN A 55 -4.14 -6.91 -11.82
CA ASN A 55 -3.05 -5.95 -11.71
C ASN A 55 -2.47 -5.93 -10.29
N VAL A 56 -3.34 -5.91 -9.25
CA VAL A 56 -2.90 -6.01 -7.86
C VAL A 56 -2.04 -7.26 -7.64
N MET A 57 -2.46 -8.39 -8.19
CA MET A 57 -1.72 -9.65 -8.05
C MET A 57 -0.37 -9.68 -8.76
N LYS A 58 -0.12 -8.79 -9.73
CA LYS A 58 1.20 -8.62 -10.35
C LYS A 58 2.13 -7.79 -9.46
N GLU A 59 1.61 -6.75 -8.84
CA GLU A 59 2.37 -5.82 -7.99
C GLU A 59 2.56 -6.40 -6.59
N MET A 60 1.48 -6.94 -5.99
CA MET A 60 1.44 -7.53 -4.66
C MET A 60 0.91 -8.96 -4.74
N PRO A 61 1.74 -9.98 -4.96
CA PRO A 61 1.27 -11.35 -5.06
C PRO A 61 0.69 -11.88 -3.76
N ALA A 62 -0.06 -12.98 -3.86
CA ALA A 62 -0.65 -13.64 -2.72
C ALA A 62 0.43 -14.12 -1.72
N TYR A 63 0.22 -13.80 -0.46
CA TYR A 63 0.95 -14.41 0.65
C TYR A 63 0.38 -15.80 0.93
N ARG A 64 1.18 -16.83 0.69
CA ARG A 64 0.74 -18.23 0.80
C ARG A 64 0.93 -18.76 2.23
N ASN A 65 -0.18 -18.86 2.95
CA ASN A 65 -0.31 -19.50 4.25
C ASN A 65 -1.71 -20.12 4.35
N PRO A 66 -1.85 -21.45 4.11
CA PRO A 66 -3.16 -22.10 4.04
C PRO A 66 -4.04 -21.87 5.28
N ALA A 67 -3.43 -21.86 6.48
CA ALA A 67 -4.15 -21.66 7.72
C ALA A 67 -4.73 -20.25 7.88
N LEU A 68 -3.98 -19.23 7.43
CA LEU A 68 -4.46 -17.84 7.40
C LEU A 68 -5.45 -17.62 6.27
N GLU A 69 -5.21 -18.17 5.09
CA GLU A 69 -6.12 -18.09 3.94
C GLU A 69 -7.50 -18.67 4.31
N GLU A 70 -7.52 -19.85 4.93
CA GLU A 70 -8.76 -20.47 5.43
C GLU A 70 -9.50 -19.57 6.43
N MET A 71 -8.77 -19.00 7.38
CA MET A 71 -9.35 -18.12 8.41
C MET A 71 -9.95 -16.85 7.79
N VAL A 72 -9.21 -16.16 6.93
CA VAL A 72 -9.66 -14.94 6.27
C VAL A 72 -10.87 -15.22 5.37
N GLN A 73 -10.84 -16.32 4.60
CA GLN A 73 -11.98 -16.76 3.77
C GLN A 73 -13.22 -17.09 4.63
N ARG A 74 -13.06 -17.81 5.71
CA ARG A 74 -14.16 -18.20 6.63
C ARG A 74 -14.83 -16.97 7.23
N ILE A 75 -14.03 -16.06 7.80
CA ILE A 75 -14.54 -14.85 8.45
C ILE A 75 -15.20 -13.94 7.40
N GLY A 76 -14.53 -13.67 6.30
CA GLY A 76 -15.05 -12.81 5.24
C GLY A 76 -16.36 -13.32 4.64
N LYS A 77 -16.47 -14.63 4.36
CA LYS A 77 -17.70 -15.24 3.87
C LYS A 77 -18.85 -15.18 4.89
N GLN A 78 -18.54 -15.38 6.18
CA GLN A 78 -19.54 -15.25 7.23
C GLN A 78 -20.10 -13.82 7.30
N LEU A 79 -19.24 -12.79 7.20
CA LEU A 79 -19.67 -11.39 7.17
C LEU A 79 -20.48 -11.08 5.89
N ALA A 80 -20.02 -11.56 4.74
CA ALA A 80 -20.67 -11.34 3.45
C ALA A 80 -22.11 -11.90 3.41
N LEU A 81 -22.36 -13.04 4.07
CA LEU A 81 -23.71 -13.61 4.20
C LEU A 81 -24.72 -12.69 4.92
N HIS A 82 -24.21 -11.82 5.80
CA HIS A 82 -25.02 -10.84 6.55
C HIS A 82 -24.98 -9.43 5.92
N SER A 83 -24.30 -9.29 4.78
CA SER A 83 -24.19 -8.02 4.06
C SER A 83 -25.45 -7.73 3.22
N HIS A 84 -25.55 -6.51 2.72
CA HIS A 84 -26.63 -6.10 1.82
C HIS A 84 -26.47 -6.64 0.37
N ARG A 85 -25.38 -7.35 0.07
CA ARG A 85 -25.16 -8.05 -1.21
C ARG A 85 -24.65 -9.49 -0.98
N PRO A 86 -25.44 -10.36 -0.29
CA PRO A 86 -24.97 -11.69 0.12
C PRO A 86 -24.72 -12.65 -1.07
N ASN A 87 -25.30 -12.37 -2.22
CA ASN A 87 -25.20 -13.21 -3.42
C ASN A 87 -23.98 -12.87 -4.29
N LEU A 88 -23.25 -11.79 -3.97
CA LEU A 88 -22.03 -11.43 -4.70
C LEU A 88 -20.92 -12.44 -4.39
N ALA A 89 -20.13 -12.81 -5.41
CA ALA A 89 -19.03 -13.76 -5.25
C ALA A 89 -17.80 -13.06 -4.63
N TYR A 90 -17.79 -12.90 -3.29
CA TYR A 90 -16.67 -12.30 -2.58
C TYR A 90 -15.41 -13.16 -2.62
N GLN A 91 -14.28 -12.52 -2.87
CA GLN A 91 -12.94 -13.11 -2.87
C GLN A 91 -12.04 -12.34 -1.91
N PHE A 92 -11.48 -13.05 -0.94
CA PHE A 92 -10.58 -12.48 0.07
C PHE A 92 -9.17 -12.97 -0.18
N THR A 93 -8.23 -12.07 -0.35
CA THR A 93 -6.83 -12.41 -0.67
C THR A 93 -5.88 -11.74 0.30
N ILE A 94 -4.99 -12.55 0.90
CA ILE A 94 -3.86 -12.02 1.65
C ILE A 94 -2.75 -11.71 0.65
N VAL A 95 -2.26 -10.47 0.62
CA VAL A 95 -1.14 -10.07 -0.24
C VAL A 95 0.15 -9.94 0.56
N ASP A 96 1.27 -10.32 -0.07
CA ASP A 96 2.61 -10.25 0.52
C ASP A 96 3.13 -8.81 0.46
N SER A 97 2.70 -8.02 1.43
CA SER A 97 3.14 -6.65 1.66
C SER A 97 3.29 -6.38 3.15
N ALA A 98 4.37 -5.71 3.53
CA ALA A 98 4.63 -5.28 4.92
C ALA A 98 3.76 -4.09 5.34
N ALA A 99 3.18 -3.35 4.40
CA ALA A 99 2.30 -2.22 4.68
C ALA A 99 1.10 -2.63 5.54
N VAL A 100 0.67 -1.78 6.46
CA VAL A 100 -0.55 -1.99 7.27
C VAL A 100 -1.74 -1.47 6.48
N ASN A 101 -2.41 -2.34 5.71
CA ASN A 101 -3.49 -1.94 4.83
C ASN A 101 -4.48 -3.07 4.51
N ALA A 102 -5.71 -2.69 4.16
CA ALA A 102 -6.71 -3.51 3.51
C ALA A 102 -7.44 -2.64 2.49
N PHE A 103 -8.01 -3.22 1.45
CA PHE A 103 -8.77 -2.46 0.46
C PHE A 103 -9.70 -3.36 -0.34
N ALA A 104 -10.81 -2.79 -0.79
CA ALA A 104 -11.78 -3.43 -1.65
C ALA A 104 -11.73 -2.88 -3.08
N LEU A 105 -11.86 -3.76 -4.06
CA LEU A 105 -12.11 -3.43 -5.46
C LEU A 105 -13.58 -3.69 -5.80
N PRO A 106 -14.10 -3.08 -6.87
CA PRO A 106 -15.44 -3.39 -7.38
C PRO A 106 -15.69 -4.89 -7.52
N GLY A 107 -16.94 -5.32 -7.39
CA GLY A 107 -17.33 -6.72 -7.65
C GLY A 107 -16.90 -7.73 -6.58
N GLY A 108 -16.53 -7.28 -5.36
CA GLY A 108 -16.32 -8.18 -4.22
C GLY A 108 -14.90 -8.71 -4.05
N TYR A 109 -13.90 -8.12 -4.70
CA TYR A 109 -12.49 -8.47 -4.51
C TYR A 109 -11.92 -7.68 -3.34
N ILE A 110 -11.59 -8.36 -2.25
CA ILE A 110 -11.08 -7.76 -1.00
C ILE A 110 -9.68 -8.28 -0.71
N PHE A 111 -8.78 -7.34 -0.43
CA PHE A 111 -7.38 -7.60 -0.15
C PHE A 111 -7.03 -7.15 1.26
N ILE A 112 -6.24 -7.97 1.95
CA ILE A 112 -5.63 -7.61 3.23
C ILE A 112 -4.15 -7.90 3.16
N THR A 113 -3.33 -6.97 3.61
CA THR A 113 -1.88 -7.16 3.61
C THR A 113 -1.45 -8.06 4.77
N ARG A 114 -0.34 -8.75 4.59
CA ARG A 114 0.32 -9.49 5.65
C ARG A 114 0.71 -8.57 6.82
N GLY A 115 1.12 -7.32 6.51
CA GLY A 115 1.40 -6.30 7.51
C GLY A 115 0.20 -5.98 8.38
N MET A 116 -0.99 -5.82 7.80
CA MET A 116 -2.22 -5.59 8.58
C MET A 116 -2.49 -6.75 9.54
N LEU A 117 -2.43 -8.00 9.05
CA LEU A 117 -2.63 -9.19 9.89
C LEU A 117 -1.66 -9.26 11.07
N ALA A 118 -0.39 -8.84 10.87
CA ALA A 118 0.62 -8.85 11.93
C ALA A 118 0.26 -7.95 13.12
N TYR A 119 -0.42 -6.84 12.87
CA TYR A 119 -0.78 -5.89 13.93
C TYR A 119 -2.14 -6.14 14.57
N LEU A 120 -3.05 -6.85 13.92
CA LEU A 120 -4.31 -7.28 14.53
C LEU A 120 -4.05 -8.28 15.67
N ASN A 121 -4.93 -8.28 16.67
CA ASN A 121 -4.78 -9.08 17.89
C ASN A 121 -5.92 -10.07 18.15
N SER A 122 -6.97 -10.08 17.30
CA SER A 122 -8.11 -10.97 17.47
C SER A 122 -8.83 -11.29 16.15
N GLU A 123 -9.62 -12.39 16.14
CA GLU A 123 -10.56 -12.66 15.02
C GLU A 123 -11.58 -11.53 14.86
N ALA A 124 -12.01 -10.90 15.95
CA ALA A 124 -12.98 -9.81 15.92
C ALA A 124 -12.39 -8.56 15.23
N GLU A 125 -11.12 -8.22 15.48
CA GLU A 125 -10.42 -7.15 14.77
C GLU A 125 -10.27 -7.46 13.27
N LEU A 126 -9.91 -8.71 12.90
CA LEU A 126 -9.90 -9.13 11.51
C LEU A 126 -11.29 -9.02 10.87
N ALA A 127 -12.33 -9.44 11.59
CA ALA A 127 -13.71 -9.29 11.13
C ALA A 127 -14.09 -7.80 10.96
N ALA A 128 -13.61 -6.91 11.84
CA ALA A 128 -13.84 -5.46 11.74
C ALA A 128 -13.25 -4.88 10.45
N VAL A 129 -11.99 -5.20 10.14
CA VAL A 129 -11.35 -4.77 8.89
C VAL A 129 -12.11 -5.30 7.67
N LEU A 130 -12.38 -6.62 7.63
CA LEU A 130 -13.09 -7.22 6.49
C LEU A 130 -14.52 -6.72 6.36
N GLY A 131 -15.21 -6.46 7.49
CA GLY A 131 -16.56 -5.91 7.52
C GLY A 131 -16.63 -4.50 6.94
N HIS A 132 -15.66 -3.65 7.26
CA HIS A 132 -15.50 -2.32 6.69
C HIS A 132 -15.32 -2.39 5.16
N GLU A 133 -14.42 -3.26 4.67
CA GLU A 133 -14.20 -3.46 3.24
C GLU A 133 -15.44 -4.00 2.52
N ILE A 134 -16.17 -4.93 3.13
CA ILE A 134 -17.47 -5.40 2.62
C ILE A 134 -18.47 -4.24 2.59
N GLY A 135 -18.43 -3.32 3.55
CA GLY A 135 -19.22 -2.09 3.56
C GLY A 135 -19.00 -1.25 2.30
N HIS A 136 -17.74 -1.02 1.92
CA HIS A 136 -17.41 -0.33 0.66
C HIS A 136 -17.96 -1.03 -0.59
N VAL A 137 -17.87 -2.36 -0.63
CA VAL A 137 -18.41 -3.15 -1.75
C VAL A 137 -19.93 -3.07 -1.80
N THR A 138 -20.61 -3.23 -0.67
CA THR A 138 -22.08 -3.26 -0.62
C THR A 138 -22.70 -1.92 -0.92
N ALA A 139 -22.08 -0.81 -0.47
CA ALA A 139 -22.48 0.54 -0.81
C ALA A 139 -21.98 1.00 -2.18
N ARG A 140 -21.23 0.16 -2.91
CA ARG A 140 -20.72 0.43 -4.26
C ARG A 140 -19.86 1.71 -4.33
N HIS A 141 -19.11 2.03 -3.27
CA HIS A 141 -18.37 3.30 -3.15
C HIS A 141 -17.41 3.54 -4.32
N SER A 142 -16.64 2.54 -4.74
CA SER A 142 -15.73 2.65 -5.90
C SER A 142 -16.48 3.01 -7.19
N VAL A 143 -17.65 2.39 -7.41
CA VAL A 143 -18.45 2.62 -8.62
C VAL A 143 -19.10 4.00 -8.59
N ARG A 144 -19.61 4.44 -7.44
CA ARG A 144 -20.19 5.79 -7.23
C ARG A 144 -19.13 6.87 -7.45
N GLN A 145 -17.94 6.67 -6.88
CA GLN A 145 -16.80 7.59 -7.05
C GLN A 145 -16.35 7.69 -8.51
N GLN A 146 -16.25 6.55 -9.20
CA GLN A 146 -15.89 6.53 -10.63
C GLN A 146 -16.95 7.19 -11.50
N SER A 147 -18.24 6.95 -11.23
CA SER A 147 -19.34 7.57 -11.95
C SER A 147 -19.31 9.10 -11.81
N THR A 148 -19.11 9.60 -10.60
CA THR A 148 -18.96 11.03 -10.31
C THR A 148 -17.75 11.62 -11.03
N ALA A 149 -16.59 10.95 -10.97
CA ALA A 149 -15.37 11.40 -11.65
C ALA A 149 -15.55 11.47 -13.18
N THR A 150 -16.26 10.50 -13.76
CA THR A 150 -16.56 10.46 -15.20
C THR A 150 -17.40 11.65 -15.61
N VAL A 151 -18.48 11.96 -14.89
CA VAL A 151 -19.36 13.10 -15.19
C VAL A 151 -18.61 14.44 -15.01
N THR A 152 -17.87 14.57 -13.91
CA THR A 152 -17.07 15.78 -13.66
C THR A 152 -16.04 16.00 -14.75
N GLY A 153 -15.40 14.93 -15.23
CA GLY A 153 -14.47 14.96 -16.36
C GLY A 153 -15.15 15.40 -17.66
N ILE A 154 -16.32 14.85 -17.97
CA ILE A 154 -17.09 15.24 -19.17
C ILE A 154 -17.52 16.70 -19.09
N VAL A 155 -18.06 17.14 -17.96
CA VAL A 155 -18.44 18.55 -17.75
C VAL A 155 -17.22 19.47 -17.89
N GLY A 156 -16.08 19.10 -17.28
CA GLY A 156 -14.83 19.85 -17.43
C GLY A 156 -14.35 19.97 -18.87
N ALA A 157 -14.42 18.87 -19.64
CA ALA A 157 -14.06 18.87 -21.06
C ALA A 157 -15.00 19.75 -21.91
N VAL A 158 -16.31 19.71 -21.65
CA VAL A 158 -17.29 20.59 -22.34
C VAL A 158 -17.00 22.06 -22.02
N VAL A 159 -16.69 22.39 -20.77
CA VAL A 159 -16.32 23.76 -20.38
C VAL A 159 -15.01 24.18 -21.04
N ALA A 160 -13.99 23.32 -21.06
CA ALA A 160 -12.70 23.61 -21.70
C ALA A 160 -12.87 23.88 -23.20
N VAL A 161 -13.63 23.06 -23.91
CA VAL A 161 -13.94 23.26 -25.33
C VAL A 161 -14.72 24.56 -25.56
N SER A 162 -15.65 24.91 -24.66
CA SER A 162 -16.45 26.14 -24.79
C SER A 162 -15.68 27.39 -24.42
N THR A 163 -14.63 27.30 -23.60
CA THR A 163 -13.81 28.44 -23.14
C THR A 163 -12.46 28.55 -23.84
N GLY A 164 -12.08 27.57 -24.70
CA GLY A 164 -10.82 27.56 -25.44
C GLY A 164 -9.57 27.32 -24.58
N ILE A 165 -9.72 26.76 -23.39
CA ILE A 165 -8.62 26.41 -22.47
C ILE A 165 -8.18 24.96 -22.76
N ASP A 166 -6.94 24.76 -23.22
CA ASP A 166 -6.36 23.43 -23.46
C ASP A 166 -6.15 22.70 -22.12
N GLY A 167 -6.87 21.59 -21.91
CA GLY A 167 -6.79 20.79 -20.69
C GLY A 167 -7.22 19.32 -20.86
N VAL A 168 -7.22 18.78 -22.09
CA VAL A 168 -7.86 17.49 -22.41
C VAL A 168 -7.00 16.24 -22.08
N ASP A 169 -5.71 16.39 -21.78
CA ASP A 169 -4.81 15.26 -21.56
C ASP A 169 -4.99 14.51 -20.21
N SER A 170 -5.91 14.96 -19.35
CA SER A 170 -6.07 14.40 -18.00
C SER A 170 -7.19 13.37 -17.84
N LEU A 171 -8.04 13.16 -18.84
CA LEU A 171 -9.26 12.32 -18.72
C LEU A 171 -8.97 10.81 -18.59
N THR A 172 -7.91 10.31 -19.23
CA THR A 172 -7.54 8.89 -19.18
C THR A 172 -6.89 8.47 -17.86
N ASN A 173 -6.31 9.40 -17.12
CA ASN A 173 -5.64 9.14 -15.84
C ASN A 173 -6.58 9.28 -14.62
N LEU A 174 -7.76 9.89 -14.77
CA LEU A 174 -8.69 10.13 -13.66
C LEU A 174 -9.36 8.86 -13.12
N ALA A 175 -9.68 7.90 -13.98
CA ALA A 175 -10.37 6.67 -13.57
C ALA A 175 -9.47 5.76 -12.70
N GLY A 176 -8.17 5.66 -13.02
CA GLY A 176 -7.22 4.88 -12.22
C GLY A 176 -6.83 5.56 -10.90
N THR A 177 -6.76 6.89 -10.89
CA THR A 177 -6.39 7.67 -9.69
C THR A 177 -7.52 7.79 -8.66
N ALA A 178 -8.78 7.67 -9.05
CA ALA A 178 -9.91 7.74 -8.12
C ALA A 178 -9.89 6.58 -7.10
N ILE A 179 -9.50 5.37 -7.54
CA ILE A 179 -9.43 4.19 -6.67
C ILE A 179 -8.25 4.28 -5.68
N VAL A 180 -7.18 5.00 -6.05
CA VAL A 180 -5.96 5.14 -5.23
C VAL A 180 -6.05 6.29 -4.21
N ARG A 181 -6.96 7.27 -4.40
CA ARG A 181 -7.05 8.48 -3.56
C ARG A 181 -7.87 8.34 -2.28
N GLY A 182 -8.40 7.14 -2.00
CA GLY A 182 -9.27 6.90 -0.85
C GLY A 182 -10.69 7.45 -1.02
N TYR A 183 -11.53 7.15 -0.05
CA TYR A 183 -12.94 7.53 -0.04
C TYR A 183 -13.17 8.84 0.71
N GLY A 184 -14.25 9.54 0.37
CA GLY A 184 -14.65 10.71 1.13
C GLY A 184 -15.28 10.33 2.48
N ARG A 185 -15.27 11.27 3.43
CA ARG A 185 -15.75 11.07 4.81
C ARG A 185 -17.14 10.41 4.93
N GLU A 186 -18.05 10.73 4.03
CA GLU A 186 -19.41 10.15 4.04
C GLU A 186 -19.39 8.66 3.68
N HIS A 187 -18.58 8.26 2.69
CA HIS A 187 -18.40 6.87 2.32
C HIS A 187 -17.75 6.05 3.43
N GLU A 188 -16.77 6.65 4.13
CA GLU A 188 -16.15 6.02 5.29
C GLU A 188 -17.16 5.78 6.41
N LEU A 189 -17.97 6.78 6.74
CA LEU A 189 -19.01 6.65 7.76
C LEU A 189 -20.06 5.59 7.39
N GLU A 190 -20.41 5.49 6.10
CA GLU A 190 -21.32 4.47 5.61
C GLU A 190 -20.68 3.07 5.72
N ALA A 191 -19.40 2.91 5.33
CA ALA A 191 -18.67 1.65 5.43
C ALA A 191 -18.49 1.19 6.90
N ASP A 192 -18.18 2.11 7.81
CA ASP A 192 -18.08 1.81 9.25
C ASP A 192 -19.40 1.32 9.83
N ARG A 193 -20.49 2.01 9.51
CA ARG A 193 -21.83 1.62 10.00
C ARG A 193 -22.21 0.23 9.49
N LEU A 194 -21.97 -0.05 8.21
CA LEU A 194 -22.24 -1.34 7.60
C LEU A 194 -21.34 -2.43 8.18
N GLY A 195 -20.05 -2.15 8.32
CA GLY A 195 -19.08 -3.07 8.92
C GLY A 195 -19.50 -3.45 10.34
N ALA A 196 -19.81 -2.48 11.21
CA ALA A 196 -20.25 -2.72 12.56
C ALA A 196 -21.56 -3.54 12.62
N GLU A 197 -22.50 -3.31 11.72
CA GLU A 197 -23.73 -4.08 11.58
C GLU A 197 -23.43 -5.54 11.20
N TYR A 198 -22.53 -5.77 10.21
CA TYR A 198 -22.17 -7.11 9.75
C TYR A 198 -21.42 -7.90 10.84
N LEU A 199 -20.54 -7.23 11.62
CA LEU A 199 -19.89 -7.84 12.78
C LEU A 199 -20.96 -8.36 13.77
N ALA A 200 -21.85 -7.46 14.21
CA ALA A 200 -22.88 -7.78 15.18
C ALA A 200 -23.77 -8.95 14.74
N LYS A 201 -24.24 -8.94 13.48
CA LYS A 201 -25.04 -10.02 12.88
C LYS A 201 -24.28 -11.33 12.76
N SER A 202 -22.95 -11.27 12.62
CA SER A 202 -22.06 -12.44 12.52
C SER A 202 -21.59 -12.96 13.87
N GLY A 203 -22.06 -12.37 14.98
CA GLY A 203 -21.72 -12.77 16.35
C GLY A 203 -20.36 -12.30 16.84
N TYR A 204 -19.70 -11.37 16.15
CA TYR A 204 -18.51 -10.68 16.64
C TYR A 204 -18.88 -9.44 17.47
N ASP A 205 -17.94 -8.99 18.30
CA ASP A 205 -18.13 -7.74 19.03
C ASP A 205 -17.91 -6.52 18.14
N PRO A 206 -18.90 -5.64 17.94
CA PRO A 206 -18.71 -4.41 17.17
C PRO A 206 -17.66 -3.47 17.78
N ASP A 207 -17.36 -3.57 19.07
CA ASP A 207 -16.32 -2.78 19.73
C ASP A 207 -14.92 -3.06 19.13
N ALA A 208 -14.72 -4.21 18.44
CA ALA A 208 -13.49 -4.51 17.71
C ALA A 208 -13.16 -3.49 16.62
N MET A 209 -14.14 -2.75 16.10
CA MET A 209 -13.84 -1.64 15.19
C MET A 209 -13.08 -0.51 15.89
N LEU A 210 -13.39 -0.24 17.16
CA LEU A 210 -12.65 0.75 17.97
C LEU A 210 -11.23 0.26 18.27
N GLU A 211 -11.06 -1.05 18.51
CA GLU A 211 -9.75 -1.67 18.72
C GLU A 211 -8.87 -1.51 17.47
N VAL A 212 -9.39 -1.79 16.27
CA VAL A 212 -8.67 -1.56 15.00
C VAL A 212 -8.26 -0.10 14.82
N VAL A 213 -9.17 0.85 15.11
CA VAL A 213 -8.83 2.28 15.05
C VAL A 213 -7.71 2.61 16.05
N GLY A 214 -7.74 2.03 17.25
CA GLY A 214 -6.66 2.15 18.25
C GLY A 214 -5.32 1.67 17.71
N VAL A 215 -5.29 0.48 17.10
CA VAL A 215 -4.08 -0.07 16.45
C VAL A 215 -3.53 0.91 15.41
N LEU A 216 -4.37 1.43 14.52
CA LEU A 216 -3.94 2.34 13.46
C LEU A 216 -3.44 3.68 14.00
N LYS A 217 -4.08 4.24 15.03
CA LYS A 217 -3.62 5.47 15.69
C LYS A 217 -2.29 5.30 16.41
N ASN A 218 -2.09 4.16 17.03
CA ASN A 218 -0.83 3.82 17.66
C ASN A 218 0.29 3.72 16.62
N GLN A 219 0.00 3.20 15.41
CA GLN A 219 0.93 3.21 14.26
C GLN A 219 1.30 4.64 13.86
N GLU A 220 0.33 5.52 13.71
CA GLU A 220 0.57 6.92 13.35
C GLU A 220 1.38 7.65 14.46
N ALA A 221 0.98 7.48 15.72
CA ALA A 221 1.68 8.09 16.84
C ALA A 221 3.14 7.62 16.95
N PHE A 222 3.38 6.34 16.67
CA PHE A 222 4.72 5.77 16.62
C PHE A 222 5.54 6.39 15.49
N GLU A 223 5.00 6.49 14.27
CA GLU A 223 5.68 7.11 13.13
C GLU A 223 6.02 8.58 13.39
N VAL A 224 5.08 9.34 13.96
CA VAL A 224 5.31 10.75 14.34
C VAL A 224 6.43 10.85 15.38
N ALA A 225 6.42 9.98 16.39
CA ALA A 225 7.45 9.97 17.44
C ALA A 225 8.83 9.64 16.87
N ILE A 226 8.95 8.65 15.98
CA ILE A 226 10.20 8.30 15.33
C ILE A 226 10.69 9.43 14.43
N ALA A 227 9.83 9.95 13.57
CA ALA A 227 10.18 11.04 12.66
C ALA A 227 10.73 12.26 13.43
N GLY A 228 10.11 12.58 14.59
CA GLY A 228 10.63 13.62 15.48
C GLY A 228 12.01 13.32 16.05
N LYS A 229 12.26 12.08 16.51
CA LYS A 229 13.58 11.63 16.99
C LYS A 229 14.66 11.67 15.89
N GLU A 230 14.27 11.39 14.64
CA GLU A 230 15.17 11.34 13.49
C GLU A 230 15.32 12.68 12.76
N GLY A 231 14.54 13.70 13.12
CA GLY A 231 14.55 15.02 12.48
C GLY A 231 14.03 15.02 11.05
N ARG A 232 13.15 14.09 10.71
CA ARG A 232 12.48 13.98 9.39
C ARG A 232 11.00 14.28 9.47
N GLN A 233 10.38 14.52 8.34
CA GLN A 233 8.92 14.59 8.26
C GLN A 233 8.32 13.18 8.48
N PRO A 234 7.25 13.06 9.27
CA PRO A 234 6.58 11.79 9.46
C PRO A 234 5.96 11.29 8.15
N ASN A 235 6.08 10.01 7.91
CA ASN A 235 5.51 9.36 6.74
C ASN A 235 4.08 8.91 7.03
N VAL A 236 3.20 9.89 7.34
CA VAL A 236 1.83 9.67 7.86
C VAL A 236 0.86 9.17 6.79
N TYR A 237 1.31 9.07 5.54
CA TYR A 237 0.44 8.78 4.38
C TYR A 237 0.52 7.33 3.88
N HIS A 238 1.09 6.40 4.64
CA HIS A 238 1.19 5.02 4.20
C HIS A 238 0.34 4.10 5.05
N GLY A 239 -0.67 3.49 4.43
CA GLY A 239 -1.54 2.52 5.04
C GLY A 239 -3.02 2.92 5.00
N LEU A 240 -3.82 2.29 5.88
CA LEU A 240 -5.28 2.39 5.87
C LEU A 240 -5.81 3.83 5.99
N PHE A 241 -5.16 4.72 6.77
CA PHE A 241 -5.60 6.12 6.90
C PHE A 241 -5.44 6.97 5.65
N SER A 242 -4.54 6.62 4.72
CA SER A 242 -4.44 7.36 3.45
C SER A 242 -5.61 7.07 2.53
N THR A 243 -6.16 5.87 2.63
CA THR A 243 -7.34 5.42 1.89
C THR A 243 -8.65 5.64 2.66
N HIS A 244 -8.58 5.73 4.02
CA HIS A 244 -9.72 5.81 4.93
C HIS A 244 -9.52 6.89 6.02
N PRO A 245 -9.81 8.18 5.74
CA PRO A 245 -9.60 9.28 6.68
C PRO A 245 -10.44 9.18 7.96
N ASP A 246 -9.82 9.38 9.11
CA ASP A 246 -10.39 9.15 10.45
C ASP A 246 -11.24 10.31 11.03
N ASN A 247 -12.18 9.94 11.91
CA ASN A 247 -12.86 10.83 12.85
C ASN A 247 -13.39 10.08 14.09
N ASP A 248 -12.74 10.27 15.25
CA ASP A 248 -13.01 9.54 16.52
C ASP A 248 -14.44 9.58 17.01
N ALA A 249 -15.10 10.72 16.94
CA ALA A 249 -16.46 10.87 17.44
C ALA A 249 -17.45 9.99 16.67
N ARG A 250 -17.21 9.83 15.37
CA ARG A 250 -17.97 9.03 14.42
C ARG A 250 -18.01 7.56 14.82
N PHE A 251 -16.87 6.98 15.18
CA PHE A 251 -16.77 5.55 15.49
C PHE A 251 -17.56 5.14 16.74
N LYS A 252 -17.54 5.96 17.80
CA LYS A 252 -18.29 5.67 19.04
C LYS A 252 -19.79 5.61 18.80
N GLU A 253 -20.31 6.50 17.97
CA GLU A 253 -21.72 6.52 17.59
C GLU A 253 -22.09 5.30 16.77
N VAL A 254 -21.30 4.98 15.74
CA VAL A 254 -21.50 3.82 14.85
C VAL A 254 -21.50 2.52 15.63
N VAL A 255 -20.51 2.29 16.50
CA VAL A 255 -20.41 1.08 17.31
C VAL A 255 -21.56 0.96 18.28
N SER A 256 -21.95 2.06 18.93
CA SER A 256 -23.12 2.07 19.81
C SER A 256 -24.40 1.70 19.06
N ALA A 257 -24.59 2.25 17.86
CA ALA A 257 -25.74 1.93 17.01
C ALA A 257 -25.77 0.47 16.55
N ALA A 258 -24.61 -0.13 16.33
CA ALA A 258 -24.48 -1.52 15.86
C ALA A 258 -24.82 -2.54 16.95
N LYS A 259 -24.69 -2.20 18.24
CA LYS A 259 -25.01 -3.10 19.36
C LYS A 259 -26.45 -3.62 19.35
N LYS A 260 -27.38 -2.89 18.76
CA LYS A 260 -28.78 -3.33 18.58
C LYS A 260 -28.95 -4.55 17.67
N PHE A 261 -27.97 -4.84 16.80
CA PHE A 261 -28.00 -5.99 15.90
C PHE A 261 -27.38 -7.26 16.50
N LYS A 262 -26.88 -7.21 17.72
CA LYS A 262 -26.33 -8.40 18.41
C LYS A 262 -27.40 -9.48 18.53
N THR A 263 -27.08 -10.69 18.05
CA THR A 263 -28.01 -11.85 18.02
C THR A 263 -27.87 -12.75 19.22
N GLY A 264 -27.10 -12.39 20.26
CA GLY A 264 -26.85 -13.18 21.45
C GLY A 264 -26.20 -12.39 22.57
N THR A 265 -26.07 -13.05 23.74
CA THR A 265 -25.42 -12.48 24.92
C THR A 265 -23.89 -12.60 24.90
N THR A 266 -23.35 -13.53 24.11
CA THR A 266 -21.91 -13.80 24.02
C THR A 266 -21.39 -13.34 22.67
N THR A 267 -20.35 -12.51 22.66
CA THR A 267 -19.68 -12.05 21.44
C THR A 267 -18.34 -12.77 21.29
N ARG A 268 -18.00 -13.11 20.03
CA ARG A 268 -16.72 -13.74 19.69
C ARG A 268 -15.64 -12.67 19.61
N ILE A 269 -14.56 -12.87 20.36
CA ILE A 269 -13.31 -12.09 20.24
C ILE A 269 -12.26 -12.93 19.51
N GLY A 270 -12.03 -14.17 19.96
CA GLY A 270 -11.15 -15.14 19.28
C GLY A 270 -9.67 -14.74 19.29
N ARG A 271 -9.17 -14.15 20.40
CA ARG A 271 -7.81 -13.63 20.49
C ARG A 271 -6.76 -14.74 20.35
N ASP A 272 -6.77 -15.73 21.22
CA ASP A 272 -5.71 -16.75 21.28
C ASP A 272 -5.70 -17.63 20.03
N SER A 273 -6.87 -17.99 19.50
CA SER A 273 -6.99 -18.75 18.25
C SER A 273 -6.41 -17.98 17.05
N PHE A 274 -6.61 -16.67 17.01
CA PHE A 274 -6.06 -15.78 16.00
C PHE A 274 -4.54 -15.68 16.11
N LEU A 275 -4.01 -15.40 17.29
CA LEU A 275 -2.58 -15.26 17.53
C LEU A 275 -1.82 -16.53 17.13
N LEU A 276 -2.31 -17.71 17.51
CA LEU A 276 -1.68 -18.99 17.15
C LEU A 276 -1.64 -19.23 15.64
N ARG A 277 -2.53 -18.62 14.85
CA ARG A 277 -2.48 -18.67 13.37
C ARG A 277 -1.43 -17.75 12.78
N LEU A 278 -0.98 -16.74 13.53
CA LEU A 278 0.08 -15.82 13.11
C LEU A 278 1.49 -16.37 13.33
N ASP A 279 1.64 -17.51 14.01
CA ASP A 279 2.95 -18.11 14.25
C ASP A 279 3.67 -18.44 12.93
N GLY A 280 4.94 -18.02 12.80
CA GLY A 280 5.74 -18.16 11.60
C GLY A 280 5.42 -17.20 10.46
N VAL A 281 4.48 -16.27 10.62
CA VAL A 281 4.17 -15.25 9.60
C VAL A 281 5.35 -14.30 9.44
N THR A 282 5.69 -13.95 8.21
CA THR A 282 6.76 -13.00 7.92
C THR A 282 6.41 -11.62 8.49
N PHE A 283 7.37 -11.00 9.19
CA PHE A 283 7.25 -9.65 9.74
C PHE A 283 8.22 -8.68 9.05
N GLY A 284 7.75 -7.51 8.68
CA GLY A 284 8.54 -6.54 7.93
C GLY A 284 8.76 -6.97 6.48
N ASP A 285 9.94 -6.73 5.94
CA ASP A 285 10.31 -7.08 4.57
C ASP A 285 10.21 -8.58 4.29
N SER A 286 9.85 -8.96 3.08
CA SER A 286 9.81 -10.35 2.63
C SER A 286 11.06 -10.72 1.83
N GLU A 287 11.42 -12.01 1.85
CA GLU A 287 12.55 -12.54 1.07
C GLU A 287 12.41 -12.24 -0.43
N ARG A 288 11.19 -12.12 -0.90
CA ARG A 288 10.83 -11.84 -2.28
C ARG A 288 11.04 -10.37 -2.67
N GLU A 289 10.76 -9.44 -1.77
CA GLU A 289 10.98 -8.00 -1.99
C GLU A 289 12.43 -7.61 -1.68
N GLY A 290 13.13 -8.47 -0.94
CA GLY A 290 14.46 -8.23 -0.41
C GLY A 290 14.42 -7.63 1.00
N ILE A 291 15.49 -7.86 1.75
CA ILE A 291 15.60 -7.55 3.18
C ILE A 291 16.59 -6.41 3.39
N ILE A 292 16.20 -5.40 4.14
CA ILE A 292 17.09 -4.32 4.59
C ILE A 292 17.56 -4.64 6.00
N ARG A 293 18.90 -4.58 6.20
CA ARG A 293 19.52 -4.65 7.53
C ARG A 293 20.56 -3.55 7.67
N GLY A 294 20.24 -2.54 8.47
CA GLY A 294 21.02 -1.32 8.55
C GLY A 294 21.09 -0.62 7.19
N ASN A 295 22.28 -0.44 6.64
CA ASN A 295 22.47 0.17 5.32
C ASN A 295 22.71 -0.85 4.20
N ARG A 296 22.41 -2.13 4.42
CA ARG A 296 22.59 -3.20 3.42
C ARG A 296 21.25 -3.75 2.97
N PHE A 297 21.17 -4.03 1.69
CA PHE A 297 20.06 -4.72 1.04
C PHE A 297 20.49 -6.10 0.61
N TYR A 298 19.64 -7.09 0.85
CA TYR A 298 19.83 -8.49 0.50
C TYR A 298 18.60 -8.99 -0.24
N HIS A 299 18.78 -9.62 -1.39
CA HIS A 299 17.67 -10.23 -2.12
C HIS A 299 17.99 -11.68 -2.45
N LYS A 300 17.23 -12.61 -1.85
CA LYS A 300 17.49 -14.05 -1.92
C LYS A 300 17.35 -14.60 -3.34
N ASP A 301 16.21 -14.33 -3.98
CA ASP A 301 15.90 -14.90 -5.30
C ASP A 301 16.79 -14.31 -6.40
N MET A 302 17.14 -13.03 -6.30
CA MET A 302 18.09 -12.40 -7.20
C MET A 302 19.54 -12.73 -6.87
N ASP A 303 19.82 -13.39 -5.74
CA ASP A 303 21.15 -13.73 -5.23
C ASP A 303 22.08 -12.51 -5.21
N ILE A 304 21.63 -11.37 -4.68
CA ILE A 304 22.40 -10.13 -4.60
C ILE A 304 22.43 -9.52 -3.19
N SER A 305 23.54 -8.85 -2.92
CA SER A 305 23.68 -7.89 -1.82
C SER A 305 24.29 -6.59 -2.32
N LEU A 306 23.88 -5.48 -1.73
CA LEU A 306 24.49 -4.18 -1.98
C LEU A 306 24.42 -3.30 -0.73
N THR A 307 25.29 -2.29 -0.67
CA THR A 307 25.44 -1.41 0.48
C THR A 307 25.15 0.04 0.07
N PHE A 308 24.19 0.65 0.73
CA PHE A 308 23.92 2.10 0.61
C PHE A 308 24.81 2.91 1.56
N PRO A 309 24.89 4.24 1.40
CA PRO A 309 25.61 5.08 2.36
C PRO A 309 25.06 4.91 3.79
N LYS A 310 25.94 4.96 4.76
CA LYS A 310 25.58 4.83 6.18
C LYS A 310 24.66 5.98 6.60
N ASP A 311 23.72 5.70 7.50
CA ASP A 311 22.76 6.65 8.08
C ASP A 311 21.77 7.25 7.06
N TRP A 312 21.64 6.63 5.87
CA TRP A 312 20.58 6.96 4.93
C TRP A 312 19.35 6.11 5.20
N HIS A 313 18.18 6.71 5.04
CA HIS A 313 16.91 5.98 5.03
C HIS A 313 16.79 5.22 3.72
N ILE A 314 16.42 3.94 3.78
CA ILE A 314 16.25 3.07 2.60
C ILE A 314 14.77 2.69 2.52
N ASP A 315 14.14 3.03 1.41
CA ASP A 315 12.77 2.70 1.07
C ASP A 315 12.78 1.62 -0.02
N ASN A 316 12.31 0.42 0.33
CA ASN A 316 12.22 -0.73 -0.55
C ASN A 316 10.83 -0.83 -1.15
N GLN A 317 10.69 -0.41 -2.39
CA GLN A 317 9.44 -0.44 -3.15
C GLN A 317 9.46 -1.60 -4.16
N ALA A 318 8.30 -2.04 -4.64
CA ALA A 318 8.16 -3.18 -5.55
C ALA A 318 9.03 -3.10 -6.82
N GLU A 319 9.22 -1.90 -7.38
CA GLU A 319 9.95 -1.70 -8.64
C GLU A 319 11.33 -1.05 -8.45
N LYS A 320 11.64 -0.51 -7.29
CA LYS A 320 12.85 0.27 -7.04
C LYS A 320 13.20 0.35 -5.55
N ILE A 321 14.47 0.53 -5.27
CA ILE A 321 14.96 0.87 -3.93
C ILE A 321 15.46 2.31 -3.98
N ILE A 322 15.07 3.12 -3.02
CA ILE A 322 15.50 4.52 -2.91
C ILE A 322 16.18 4.72 -1.58
N ALA A 323 17.38 5.26 -1.60
CA ALA A 323 18.07 5.69 -0.38
C ALA A 323 18.20 7.21 -0.35
N THR A 324 17.83 7.82 0.76
CA THR A 324 17.85 9.27 0.99
C THR A 324 18.57 9.61 2.28
N PRO A 325 19.43 10.65 2.32
CA PRO A 325 20.04 11.12 3.56
C PRO A 325 18.99 11.79 4.48
N LYS A 326 19.28 11.91 5.76
CA LYS A 326 18.42 12.63 6.72
C LYS A 326 18.13 14.08 6.29
N SER A 327 19.05 14.73 5.59
CA SER A 327 18.87 16.09 5.03
C SER A 327 17.88 16.16 3.86
N ASN A 328 17.47 15.03 3.33
CA ASN A 328 16.56 14.90 2.16
C ASN A 328 16.98 15.79 0.95
N ASP A 329 18.29 16.07 0.83
CA ASP A 329 18.86 16.94 -0.20
C ASP A 329 19.40 16.19 -1.42
N GLY A 330 19.01 14.93 -1.58
CA GLY A 330 19.33 14.08 -2.73
C GLY A 330 18.93 12.64 -2.51
N LEU A 331 19.20 11.79 -3.49
CA LEU A 331 18.87 10.36 -3.42
C LEU A 331 19.86 9.51 -4.24
N VAL A 332 19.90 8.22 -3.92
CA VAL A 332 20.41 7.14 -4.77
C VAL A 332 19.30 6.11 -4.95
N GLN A 333 19.00 5.77 -6.17
CA GLN A 333 17.96 4.80 -6.54
C GLN A 333 18.60 3.61 -7.26
N MET A 334 18.09 2.41 -7.02
CA MET A 334 18.37 1.20 -7.81
C MET A 334 17.08 0.66 -8.41
N THR A 335 17.13 0.29 -9.69
CA THR A 335 16.07 -0.43 -10.41
C THR A 335 16.67 -1.59 -11.19
N VAL A 336 15.84 -2.56 -11.58
CA VAL A 336 16.28 -3.70 -12.40
C VAL A 336 15.47 -3.74 -13.68
N ALA A 337 16.12 -4.09 -14.77
CA ALA A 337 15.45 -4.28 -16.06
C ALA A 337 16.04 -5.49 -16.80
N GLU A 338 15.21 -6.12 -17.61
CA GLU A 338 15.64 -7.22 -18.49
C GLU A 338 16.54 -6.69 -19.63
N ILE A 339 17.60 -7.43 -19.91
CA ILE A 339 18.50 -7.18 -21.05
C ILE A 339 17.94 -7.91 -22.27
N LYS A 340 17.58 -7.15 -23.31
CA LYS A 340 17.12 -7.72 -24.58
C LYS A 340 18.29 -7.80 -25.57
N GLY A 341 18.67 -9.02 -25.93
CA GLY A 341 19.76 -9.26 -26.87
C GLY A 341 21.16 -9.03 -26.26
N GLN A 342 22.19 -9.15 -27.09
CA GLN A 342 23.57 -8.92 -26.67
C GLN A 342 23.91 -7.43 -26.72
N GLN A 343 24.04 -6.79 -25.59
CA GLN A 343 24.45 -5.39 -25.48
C GLN A 343 25.34 -5.17 -24.26
N SER A 344 26.28 -4.26 -24.38
CA SER A 344 27.11 -3.84 -23.24
C SER A 344 26.34 -2.88 -22.30
N PRO A 345 26.77 -2.69 -21.04
CA PRO A 345 26.18 -1.69 -20.14
C PRO A 345 26.15 -0.27 -20.74
N GLN A 346 27.16 0.11 -21.54
CA GLN A 346 27.20 1.39 -22.26
C GLN A 346 26.10 1.48 -23.32
N GLN A 347 25.93 0.42 -24.11
CA GLN A 347 24.89 0.35 -25.16
C GLN A 347 23.50 0.38 -24.50
N PHE A 348 23.32 -0.31 -23.40
CA PHE A 348 22.09 -0.29 -22.62
C PHE A 348 21.71 1.14 -22.18
N MET A 349 22.66 1.92 -21.65
CA MET A 349 22.41 3.32 -21.30
C MET A 349 21.96 4.16 -22.50
N LYS A 350 22.60 3.98 -23.65
CA LYS A 350 22.27 4.75 -24.88
C LYS A 350 20.93 4.34 -25.47
N GLN A 351 20.68 3.04 -25.58
CA GLN A 351 19.56 2.50 -26.35
C GLN A 351 18.30 2.30 -25.49
N ARG A 352 18.46 1.73 -24.28
CA ARG A 352 17.31 1.38 -23.40
C ARG A 352 16.92 2.52 -22.47
N LEU A 353 17.90 3.20 -21.85
CA LEU A 353 17.65 4.36 -21.02
C LEU A 353 17.58 5.66 -21.82
N GLN A 354 17.90 5.62 -23.10
CA GLN A 354 17.86 6.77 -24.03
C GLN A 354 18.64 8.00 -23.53
N LEU A 355 19.71 7.76 -22.76
CA LEU A 355 20.52 8.85 -22.21
C LEU A 355 21.29 9.57 -23.32
N LYS A 356 21.03 10.87 -23.43
CA LYS A 356 21.69 11.77 -24.39
C LYS A 356 22.81 12.55 -23.69
N ASN A 357 23.80 13.04 -24.48
CA ASN A 357 24.88 13.92 -24.00
C ASN A 357 25.59 13.40 -22.74
N MET A 358 25.89 12.09 -22.72
CA MET A 358 26.60 11.46 -21.62
C MET A 358 28.01 12.00 -21.47
N THR A 359 28.39 12.44 -20.30
CA THR A 359 29.72 12.91 -19.92
C THR A 359 30.34 12.03 -18.85
N GLN A 360 31.63 12.11 -18.63
CA GLN A 360 32.36 11.32 -17.61
C GLN A 360 32.04 9.82 -17.68
N GLY A 361 31.97 9.30 -18.93
CA GLY A 361 31.69 7.89 -19.18
C GLY A 361 32.91 7.02 -18.88
N GLU A 362 32.73 5.99 -18.03
CA GLU A 362 33.83 5.11 -17.63
C GLU A 362 33.31 3.67 -17.43
N LYS A 363 34.13 2.69 -17.85
CA LYS A 363 33.92 1.28 -17.52
C LYS A 363 34.38 1.00 -16.11
N PHE A 364 33.63 0.20 -15.37
CA PHE A 364 34.02 -0.29 -14.04
C PHE A 364 33.59 -1.73 -13.84
N THR A 365 33.97 -2.33 -12.71
CA THR A 365 33.49 -3.64 -12.30
C THR A 365 32.91 -3.56 -10.88
N ALA A 366 31.84 -4.33 -10.63
CA ALA A 366 31.34 -4.66 -9.29
C ALA A 366 31.71 -6.13 -9.04
N GLY A 367 32.77 -6.33 -8.26
CA GLY A 367 33.42 -7.65 -8.22
C GLY A 367 33.87 -8.06 -9.62
N LYS A 368 33.28 -9.15 -10.15
CA LYS A 368 33.54 -9.65 -11.51
C LYS A 368 32.51 -9.18 -12.56
N LEU A 369 31.49 -8.44 -12.16
CA LEU A 369 30.41 -8.04 -13.04
C LEU A 369 30.79 -6.80 -13.84
N PRO A 370 30.56 -6.76 -15.18
CA PRO A 370 30.88 -5.62 -16.02
C PRO A 370 29.88 -4.48 -15.76
N GLY A 371 30.39 -3.28 -15.62
CA GLY A 371 29.60 -2.08 -15.43
C GLY A 371 30.07 -0.91 -16.29
N TYR A 372 29.20 0.07 -16.50
CA TYR A 372 29.49 1.35 -17.10
C TYR A 372 28.79 2.46 -16.34
N THR A 373 29.47 3.58 -16.14
CA THR A 373 28.91 4.76 -15.49
C THR A 373 29.02 5.97 -16.41
N ALA A 374 28.09 6.88 -16.30
CA ALA A 374 28.13 8.18 -16.99
C ALA A 374 27.25 9.20 -16.25
N ILE A 375 27.42 10.46 -16.54
CA ILE A 375 26.54 11.53 -16.13
C ILE A 375 25.71 11.97 -17.34
N ALA A 376 24.42 12.11 -17.12
CA ALA A 376 23.50 12.69 -18.08
C ALA A 376 22.42 13.52 -17.36
N GLU A 377 21.72 14.35 -18.10
CA GLU A 377 20.53 15.01 -17.56
C GLU A 377 19.39 14.01 -17.43
N GLY A 378 18.70 14.03 -16.31
CA GLY A 378 17.60 13.12 -16.01
C GLY A 378 16.46 13.81 -15.28
N LYS A 379 15.25 13.27 -15.46
CA LYS A 379 14.07 13.68 -14.70
C LYS A 379 14.12 13.06 -13.31
N THR A 380 14.06 13.90 -12.28
CA THR A 380 14.11 13.48 -10.86
C THR A 380 12.94 14.09 -10.10
N PRO A 381 12.68 13.67 -8.85
CA PRO A 381 11.70 14.35 -7.98
C PRO A 381 11.98 15.85 -7.77
N TYR A 382 13.22 16.28 -8.01
CA TYR A 382 13.67 17.67 -7.90
C TYR A 382 13.60 18.43 -9.24
N GLY A 383 12.93 17.87 -10.27
CA GLY A 383 12.92 18.34 -11.65
C GLY A 383 14.10 17.81 -12.48
N ALA A 384 14.42 18.46 -13.59
CA ALA A 384 15.58 18.10 -14.42
C ALA A 384 16.89 18.37 -13.68
N ARG A 385 17.72 17.34 -13.50
CA ARG A 385 18.98 17.39 -12.76
C ARG A 385 20.07 16.63 -13.49
N ARG A 386 21.31 17.00 -13.20
CA ARG A 386 22.46 16.17 -13.49
C ARG A 386 22.41 14.92 -12.63
N VAL A 387 22.39 13.76 -13.26
CA VAL A 387 22.25 12.45 -12.63
C VAL A 387 23.49 11.61 -12.94
N ARG A 388 24.09 11.01 -11.93
CA ARG A 388 25.06 9.93 -12.10
C ARG A 388 24.30 8.64 -12.32
N TYR A 389 24.49 8.03 -13.49
CA TYR A 389 24.01 6.68 -13.78
C TYR A 389 25.15 5.66 -13.65
N ALA A 390 24.83 4.48 -13.16
CA ALA A 390 25.69 3.31 -13.24
C ALA A 390 24.84 2.10 -13.61
N VAL A 391 25.27 1.31 -14.59
CA VAL A 391 24.58 0.09 -15.04
C VAL A 391 25.54 -1.06 -14.91
N ILE A 392 25.10 -2.14 -14.28
CA ILE A 392 25.83 -3.39 -14.11
C ILE A 392 25.01 -4.48 -14.76
N HIS A 393 25.66 -5.29 -15.63
CA HIS A 393 25.04 -6.48 -16.22
C HIS A 393 25.39 -7.72 -15.43
N ARG A 394 24.36 -8.51 -15.16
CA ARG A 394 24.50 -9.84 -14.60
C ARG A 394 23.41 -10.74 -15.16
N ASP A 395 23.83 -11.83 -15.77
CA ASP A 395 22.92 -12.75 -16.44
C ASP A 395 22.02 -11.98 -17.45
N ASP A 396 20.72 -12.16 -17.41
CA ASP A 396 19.76 -11.43 -18.28
C ASP A 396 19.24 -10.13 -17.65
N SER A 397 19.88 -9.61 -16.59
CA SER A 397 19.42 -8.47 -15.82
C SER A 397 20.44 -7.32 -15.82
N ALA A 398 19.92 -6.10 -16.05
CA ALA A 398 20.64 -4.85 -15.87
C ALA A 398 20.23 -4.20 -14.54
N TYR A 399 21.18 -4.02 -13.64
CA TYR A 399 21.03 -3.28 -12.39
C TYR A 399 21.40 -1.83 -12.66
N ILE A 400 20.42 -0.94 -12.52
CA ILE A 400 20.50 0.47 -12.89
C ILE A 400 20.51 1.29 -11.61
N PHE A 401 21.58 2.02 -11.39
CA PHE A 401 21.71 2.97 -10.29
C PHE A 401 21.62 4.39 -10.85
N ALA A 402 20.89 5.25 -10.15
CA ALA A 402 20.75 6.67 -10.48
C ALA A 402 20.83 7.51 -9.20
N GLY A 403 21.72 8.49 -9.19
CA GLY A 403 21.86 9.39 -8.05
C GLY A 403 21.85 10.85 -8.45
N ALA A 404 21.11 11.65 -7.67
CA ALA A 404 20.94 13.07 -7.91
C ALA A 404 20.85 13.87 -6.62
N ALA A 405 21.36 15.11 -6.68
CA ALA A 405 21.16 16.12 -5.64
C ALA A 405 19.95 17.00 -5.94
N SER A 406 19.26 17.48 -4.90
CA SER A 406 18.25 18.54 -5.04
C SER A 406 18.89 19.88 -5.44
N ASP A 407 20.08 20.18 -4.90
CA ASP A 407 20.88 21.34 -5.24
C ASP A 407 21.89 20.99 -6.35
N ARG A 408 21.88 21.76 -7.44
CA ARG A 408 22.78 21.58 -8.59
C ARG A 408 24.26 21.71 -8.24
N ASN A 409 24.59 22.37 -7.14
CA ASN A 409 25.97 22.58 -6.69
C ASN A 409 26.49 21.45 -5.78
N LYS A 410 25.62 20.54 -5.33
CA LYS A 410 25.98 19.45 -4.40
C LYS A 410 26.08 18.06 -5.07
N THR A 411 26.28 18.01 -6.38
CA THR A 411 26.24 16.77 -7.17
C THR A 411 27.35 15.77 -6.81
N GLY A 412 28.56 16.24 -6.47
CA GLY A 412 29.72 15.36 -6.25
C GLY A 412 29.53 14.31 -5.15
N LYS A 413 28.86 14.67 -4.04
CA LYS A 413 28.52 13.74 -2.97
C LYS A 413 27.65 12.59 -3.45
N TYR A 414 26.64 12.88 -4.26
CA TYR A 414 25.68 11.89 -4.77
C TYR A 414 26.28 11.07 -5.92
N ASP A 415 27.16 11.67 -6.73
CA ASP A 415 27.96 10.97 -7.74
C ASP A 415 28.80 9.85 -7.07
N ALA A 416 29.52 10.20 -6.00
CA ALA A 416 30.36 9.25 -5.25
C ALA A 416 29.50 8.18 -4.54
N ALA A 417 28.40 8.57 -3.90
CA ALA A 417 27.48 7.65 -3.25
C ALA A 417 26.88 6.62 -4.23
N THR A 418 26.45 7.08 -5.41
CA THR A 418 25.90 6.21 -6.47
C THR A 418 26.93 5.19 -6.93
N LEU A 419 28.17 5.63 -7.19
CA LEU A 419 29.24 4.73 -7.63
C LEU A 419 29.65 3.73 -6.54
N ALA A 420 29.74 4.18 -5.28
CA ALA A 420 30.04 3.29 -4.16
C ALA A 420 28.97 2.22 -3.99
N THR A 421 27.68 2.62 -4.04
CA THR A 421 26.57 1.69 -3.97
C THR A 421 26.60 0.70 -5.13
N ALA A 422 26.76 1.16 -6.37
CA ALA A 422 26.82 0.29 -7.52
C ALA A 422 28.00 -0.70 -7.45
N LYS A 423 29.19 -0.23 -7.08
CA LYS A 423 30.39 -1.09 -6.95
C LYS A 423 30.28 -2.13 -5.82
N SER A 424 29.40 -1.89 -4.83
CA SER A 424 29.17 -2.84 -3.73
C SER A 424 28.30 -4.03 -4.11
N LEU A 425 27.65 -4.01 -5.29
CA LEU A 425 26.79 -5.10 -5.76
C LEU A 425 27.61 -6.41 -5.91
N HIS A 426 27.19 -7.47 -5.25
CA HIS A 426 27.81 -8.79 -5.34
C HIS A 426 26.80 -9.91 -5.08
N ARG A 427 27.20 -11.15 -5.31
CA ARG A 427 26.42 -12.35 -4.96
C ARG A 427 26.41 -12.58 -3.46
N LEU A 428 25.30 -13.12 -2.95
CA LEU A 428 25.18 -13.49 -1.54
C LEU A 428 26.22 -14.52 -1.14
N SER A 429 27.03 -14.23 -0.15
CA SER A 429 27.83 -15.21 0.59
C SER A 429 26.95 -16.15 1.40
N ALA A 430 27.49 -17.27 1.89
CA ALA A 430 26.77 -18.20 2.74
C ALA A 430 26.22 -17.55 4.04
N ALA A 431 26.96 -16.60 4.60
CA ALA A 431 26.50 -15.82 5.76
C ALA A 431 25.36 -14.86 5.38
N GLU A 432 25.48 -14.18 4.24
CA GLU A 432 24.47 -13.22 3.77
C GLU A 432 23.17 -13.88 3.34
N LYS A 433 23.19 -15.13 2.87
CA LYS A 433 21.96 -15.92 2.61
C LYS A 433 21.09 -16.07 3.85
N LYS A 434 21.68 -16.13 5.05
CA LYS A 434 20.93 -16.13 6.31
C LYS A 434 20.33 -14.74 6.61
N LEU A 435 21.06 -13.66 6.29
CA LEU A 435 20.60 -12.30 6.46
C LEU A 435 19.51 -11.90 5.46
N ALA A 436 19.44 -12.60 4.33
CA ALA A 436 18.40 -12.44 3.32
C ALA A 436 17.07 -13.13 3.67
N LEU A 437 16.97 -13.78 4.83
CA LEU A 437 15.72 -14.35 5.35
C LEU A 437 14.92 -13.28 6.07
N GLY A 438 13.60 -13.24 5.82
CA GLY A 438 12.67 -12.34 6.50
C GLY A 438 12.51 -12.72 7.99
N ASN A 439 12.29 -11.73 8.82
CA ASN A 439 11.92 -11.96 10.21
C ASN A 439 10.56 -12.66 10.29
N LYS A 440 10.29 -13.39 11.36
CA LYS A 440 9.04 -14.12 11.58
C LYS A 440 8.40 -13.69 12.88
N LEU A 441 7.07 -13.66 12.90
CA LEU A 441 6.33 -13.64 14.15
C LEU A 441 6.50 -14.98 14.83
N ASP A 442 6.69 -14.95 16.13
CA ASP A 442 6.69 -16.10 17.01
C ASP A 442 5.70 -15.82 18.15
N ILE A 443 4.82 -16.78 18.44
CA ILE A 443 3.77 -16.61 19.43
C ILE A 443 4.20 -17.30 20.70
N ILE A 444 4.54 -16.52 21.70
CA ILE A 444 5.02 -17.03 22.99
C ILE A 444 4.01 -16.76 24.10
N ARG A 445 4.13 -17.49 25.18
CA ARG A 445 3.39 -17.23 26.41
C ARG A 445 4.26 -16.39 27.35
N ALA A 446 3.75 -15.23 27.79
CA ALA A 446 4.46 -14.33 28.69
C ALA A 446 4.78 -15.03 30.03
N THR A 447 6.04 -15.02 30.43
CA THR A 447 6.47 -15.46 31.76
C THR A 447 6.26 -14.32 32.76
N ARG A 448 6.19 -14.68 34.04
CA ARG A 448 6.00 -13.67 35.12
C ARG A 448 7.17 -12.69 35.14
N GLY A 449 6.87 -11.40 35.05
CA GLY A 449 7.85 -10.31 35.15
C GLY A 449 8.66 -10.04 33.89
N ILE A 450 8.38 -10.72 32.76
CA ILE A 450 8.99 -10.39 31.46
C ILE A 450 8.56 -8.98 31.04
N THR A 451 9.48 -8.22 30.47
CA THR A 451 9.21 -6.88 29.95
C THR A 451 9.46 -6.81 28.43
N TYR A 452 8.87 -5.83 27.76
CA TYR A 452 9.19 -5.58 26.35
C TYR A 452 10.65 -5.19 26.14
N ALA A 453 11.29 -4.55 27.11
CA ALA A 453 12.73 -4.28 27.08
C ALA A 453 13.56 -5.58 27.07
N ASP A 454 13.14 -6.63 27.82
CA ASP A 454 13.80 -7.94 27.81
C ASP A 454 13.63 -8.64 26.44
N LEU A 455 12.43 -8.60 25.88
CA LEU A 455 12.11 -9.19 24.58
C LEU A 455 12.83 -8.47 23.44
N ALA A 456 12.95 -7.14 23.53
CA ALA A 456 13.63 -6.29 22.55
C ALA A 456 15.12 -6.63 22.42
N ARG A 457 15.79 -6.97 23.51
CA ARG A 457 17.22 -7.39 23.48
C ARG A 457 17.48 -8.67 22.67
N GLN A 458 16.45 -9.49 22.46
CA GLN A 458 16.53 -10.75 21.71
C GLN A 458 15.92 -10.63 20.31
N SER A 459 15.28 -9.49 20.00
CA SER A 459 14.58 -9.29 18.74
C SER A 459 15.54 -8.89 17.61
N PRO A 460 15.36 -9.40 16.39
CA PRO A 460 16.09 -8.96 15.21
C PRO A 460 15.60 -7.62 14.64
N ILE A 461 14.60 -6.98 15.25
CA ILE A 461 14.14 -5.66 14.86
C ILE A 461 15.29 -4.66 15.07
N GLY A 462 15.67 -3.96 13.98
CA GLY A 462 16.84 -3.06 14.03
C GLY A 462 16.58 -1.79 14.81
N ASP A 463 15.51 -1.08 14.48
CA ASP A 463 15.21 0.22 15.04
C ASP A 463 13.98 0.16 15.98
N TYR A 464 14.07 0.76 17.15
CA TYR A 464 12.97 0.86 18.12
C TYR A 464 12.28 -0.49 18.46
N PRO A 465 13.03 -1.58 18.77
CA PRO A 465 12.46 -2.92 18.93
C PRO A 465 11.45 -3.00 20.09
N GLU A 466 11.65 -2.28 21.17
CA GLU A 466 10.76 -2.27 22.32
C GLU A 466 9.41 -1.64 21.98
N GLU A 467 9.43 -0.46 21.37
CA GLU A 467 8.24 0.24 20.93
C GLU A 467 7.47 -0.54 19.85
N GLN A 468 8.18 -1.18 18.91
CA GLN A 468 7.55 -2.01 17.90
C GLN A 468 6.90 -3.27 18.48
N LEU A 469 7.50 -3.90 19.48
CA LEU A 469 6.90 -5.04 20.17
C LEU A 469 5.66 -4.63 20.97
N ARG A 470 5.68 -3.45 21.62
CA ARG A 470 4.47 -2.89 22.25
C ARG A 470 3.37 -2.63 21.23
N LEU A 471 3.74 -2.06 20.08
CA LEU A 471 2.80 -1.75 19.01
C LEU A 471 2.15 -3.03 18.44
N LEU A 472 2.94 -4.09 18.23
CA LEU A 472 2.44 -5.39 17.77
C LEU A 472 1.39 -5.99 18.73
N ASN A 473 1.53 -5.75 20.02
CA ASN A 473 0.70 -6.35 21.07
C ASN A 473 -0.37 -5.40 21.63
N ASP A 474 -0.64 -4.28 20.95
CA ASP A 474 -1.57 -3.23 21.38
C ASP A 474 -1.27 -2.68 22.79
N GLN A 475 0.03 -2.53 23.11
CA GLN A 475 0.53 -2.03 24.39
C GLN A 475 1.30 -0.71 24.26
N TYR A 476 1.33 -0.13 23.06
CA TYR A 476 1.97 1.17 22.81
C TYR A 476 1.13 2.31 23.42
N PRO A 477 1.74 3.37 24.04
CA PRO A 477 3.20 3.59 24.10
C PRO A 477 3.91 2.97 25.33
N ALA A 478 3.21 2.50 26.36
CA ALA A 478 3.84 2.23 27.67
C ALA A 478 3.35 0.97 28.38
N GLY A 479 2.52 0.12 27.75
CA GLY A 479 2.05 -1.13 28.35
C GLY A 479 3.16 -2.17 28.50
N GLU A 480 2.96 -3.16 29.39
CA GLU A 480 3.87 -4.28 29.61
C GLU A 480 3.12 -5.63 29.51
N PRO A 481 3.85 -6.74 29.21
CA PRO A 481 3.23 -8.05 29.06
C PRO A 481 2.50 -8.55 30.31
N GLU A 482 1.25 -8.96 30.14
CA GLU A 482 0.50 -9.63 31.20
C GLU A 482 0.95 -11.10 31.29
N SER A 483 1.27 -11.56 32.52
CA SER A 483 1.70 -12.95 32.76
C SER A 483 0.68 -13.96 32.23
N SER A 484 1.19 -15.01 31.62
CA SER A 484 0.43 -16.12 31.02
C SER A 484 -0.38 -15.79 29.75
N ARG A 485 -0.39 -14.53 29.28
CA ARG A 485 -1.02 -14.20 27.99
C ARG A 485 -0.11 -14.55 26.81
N LEU A 486 -0.71 -14.87 25.67
CA LEU A 486 0.01 -15.02 24.42
C LEU A 486 0.49 -13.65 23.92
N LEU A 487 1.71 -13.62 23.41
CA LEU A 487 2.37 -12.42 22.86
C LEU A 487 2.92 -12.71 21.47
N LYS A 488 2.91 -11.70 20.63
CA LYS A 488 3.68 -11.66 19.39
C LYS A 488 5.08 -11.14 19.69
N VAL A 489 6.10 -11.92 19.34
CA VAL A 489 7.50 -11.49 19.31
C VAL A 489 8.05 -11.68 17.91
N VAL A 490 9.21 -11.09 17.60
CA VAL A 490 9.84 -11.20 16.29
C VAL A 490 11.17 -11.94 16.44
N ARG A 491 11.37 -12.95 15.61
CA ARG A 491 12.59 -13.78 15.52
C ARG A 491 13.08 -13.96 14.10
#